data_355165c1375fc64ab13e126ef55b01d4
#
_entry.id   355165c1375fc64ab13e126ef55b01d4
#
_cell.length_a   1.000
_cell.length_b   1.000
_cell.length_c   1.000
_cell.angle_alpha   90.00
_cell.angle_beta   90.00
_cell.angle_gamma   90.00
#
_symmetry.space_group_name_H-M   'P 1'
#
loop_
_entity.id
_entity.type
_entity.pdbx_description
1 polymer ?
#
loop_
_entity_poly.entity_id
_entity_poly.type
_entity_poly.pdbx_seq_one_letter_code
_entity_poly.pdbx_strand_id
1 'polypeptide(L)'
;MSKTPIRVAITGAAGNVGYAALFRIAAGEMFGPDQPVILQMIEIPVEAAQKALKGVAMELEDCAFPLLAGMVLTDEPKVGFKDANWCLLVGSKPRGPGMERADLLKDNGRIFIGQGQAIDEVAADDARICVVGNPCNTNCMIAAAQSKRHGPERFTAMVRLDQNRAHSIIAAKAGAAVAEVKDLYIYGNHSPTMFADYTHATIGGRAAADVVGDRAWLETEFLPTVGGRGGAILAARGQSSAGSAAGAIIDYVRDLTTPGKVHSIAVSSEGRYGFAEGIWAGMPVRSTGGGAYEVVETFAMDDFAKSKLAKTNEELVAERDTVKELIGSR
;
A
#
# COMPACT_ATOMS: atom_id res chain seq x y z
N MET A 1 18.89 16.99 21.82
CA MET A 1 19.56 16.62 20.55
C MET A 1 18.47 16.40 19.51
N SER A 2 18.61 16.97 18.32
CA SER A 2 17.67 16.70 17.21
C SER A 2 17.81 15.22 16.80
N LYS A 3 16.67 14.56 16.53
CA LYS A 3 16.67 13.18 15.99
C LYS A 3 17.35 13.15 14.62
N THR A 4 17.97 12.04 14.28
CA THR A 4 18.48 11.81 12.93
C THR A 4 17.30 11.80 11.95
N PRO A 5 17.36 12.53 10.82
CA PRO A 5 16.30 12.54 9.84
C PRO A 5 16.06 11.14 9.24
N ILE A 6 14.79 10.76 9.09
CA ILE A 6 14.38 9.56 8.34
C ILE A 6 14.36 9.91 6.84
N ARG A 7 15.01 9.09 6.02
CA ARG A 7 15.01 9.24 4.57
C ARG A 7 13.83 8.50 3.96
N VAL A 8 12.98 9.24 3.27
CA VAL A 8 11.77 8.71 2.62
C VAL A 8 11.88 8.91 1.12
N ALA A 9 12.11 7.82 0.40
CA ALA A 9 12.10 7.81 -1.06
C ALA A 9 10.68 7.58 -1.56
N ILE A 10 10.24 8.36 -2.53
CA ILE A 10 8.93 8.24 -3.15
C ILE A 10 9.03 8.32 -4.67
N THR A 11 8.52 7.30 -5.37
CA THR A 11 8.44 7.30 -6.83
C THR A 11 7.12 7.89 -7.31
N GLY A 12 7.10 8.56 -8.47
CA GLY A 12 5.92 9.29 -8.92
C GLY A 12 5.61 10.49 -8.01
N ALA A 13 6.66 11.15 -7.54
CA ALA A 13 6.61 12.19 -6.51
C ALA A 13 5.79 13.42 -6.95
N ALA A 14 5.80 13.77 -8.23
CA ALA A 14 5.00 14.85 -8.81
C ALA A 14 3.59 14.40 -9.26
N GLY A 15 3.28 13.09 -9.16
CA GLY A 15 1.94 12.57 -9.45
C GLY A 15 0.94 12.90 -8.33
N ASN A 16 -0.35 12.74 -8.61
CA ASN A 16 -1.42 13.14 -7.66
C ASN A 16 -1.29 12.51 -6.27
N VAL A 17 -0.90 11.25 -6.16
CA VAL A 17 -0.73 10.56 -4.87
C VAL A 17 0.55 11.00 -4.19
N GLY A 18 1.67 11.05 -4.94
CA GLY A 18 2.97 11.52 -4.46
C GLY A 18 2.87 12.94 -3.90
N TYR A 19 2.35 13.86 -4.70
CA TYR A 19 2.09 15.23 -4.29
C TYR A 19 1.31 15.33 -2.98
N ALA A 20 0.16 14.64 -2.89
CA ALA A 20 -0.67 14.68 -1.69
C ALA A 20 0.00 14.04 -0.45
N ALA A 21 0.91 13.08 -0.63
CA ALA A 21 1.63 12.42 0.47
C ALA A 21 2.79 13.26 0.98
N LEU A 22 3.56 13.90 0.10
CA LEU A 22 4.79 14.61 0.44
C LEU A 22 4.57 15.70 1.50
N PHE A 23 3.54 16.53 1.33
CA PHE A 23 3.20 17.62 2.29
C PHE A 23 2.84 17.06 3.67
N ARG A 24 2.10 15.97 3.73
CA ARG A 24 1.71 15.30 4.97
C ARG A 24 2.91 14.65 5.67
N ILE A 25 3.84 14.06 4.91
CA ILE A 25 5.09 13.52 5.44
C ILE A 25 5.93 14.64 6.05
N ALA A 26 6.12 15.74 5.30
CA ALA A 26 6.86 16.92 5.75
C ALA A 26 6.24 17.61 6.97
N ALA A 27 4.89 17.57 7.07
CA ALA A 27 4.15 18.09 8.24
C ALA A 27 4.25 17.21 9.49
N GLY A 28 4.87 16.02 9.41
CA GLY A 28 5.06 15.11 10.54
C GLY A 28 3.92 14.13 10.79
N GLU A 29 2.93 14.03 9.88
CA GLU A 29 1.79 13.13 10.08
C GLU A 29 2.17 11.63 10.01
N MET A 30 3.30 11.30 9.37
CA MET A 30 3.74 9.92 9.18
C MET A 30 4.54 9.38 10.36
N PHE A 31 5.50 10.13 10.89
CA PHE A 31 6.44 9.69 11.93
C PHE A 31 6.32 10.44 13.26
N GLY A 32 5.39 11.37 13.35
CA GLY A 32 5.16 12.18 14.53
C GLY A 32 5.74 13.60 14.45
N PRO A 33 5.35 14.48 15.39
CA PRO A 33 5.56 15.92 15.30
C PRO A 33 7.01 16.37 15.61
N ASP A 34 7.89 15.45 15.97
CA ASP A 34 9.29 15.73 16.36
C ASP A 34 10.32 14.94 15.55
N GLN A 35 9.89 14.22 14.48
CA GLN A 35 10.78 13.43 13.64
C GLN A 35 11.09 14.15 12.33
N PRO A 36 12.34 14.65 12.14
CA PRO A 36 12.76 15.22 10.87
C PRO A 36 12.78 14.18 9.75
N VAL A 37 12.54 14.64 8.53
CA VAL A 37 12.55 13.80 7.32
C VAL A 37 13.40 14.43 6.22
N ILE A 38 14.02 13.60 5.39
CA ILE A 38 14.59 13.97 4.09
C ILE A 38 13.72 13.29 3.03
N LEU A 39 13.15 14.07 2.13
CA LEU A 39 12.32 13.57 1.03
C LEU A 39 13.21 13.31 -0.20
N GLN A 40 13.24 12.07 -0.67
CA GLN A 40 13.93 11.64 -1.88
C GLN A 40 12.88 11.42 -2.98
N MET A 41 12.72 12.42 -3.82
CA MET A 41 11.61 12.58 -4.77
C MET A 41 12.06 12.09 -6.14
N ILE A 42 11.51 10.97 -6.59
CA ILE A 42 11.91 10.28 -7.81
C ILE A 42 10.80 10.41 -8.86
N GLU A 43 11.14 10.88 -10.03
CA GLU A 43 10.26 10.97 -11.19
C GLU A 43 10.90 10.38 -12.45
N ILE A 44 10.08 10.09 -13.45
CA ILE A 44 10.55 9.53 -14.73
C ILE A 44 11.40 10.56 -15.49
N PRO A 45 12.36 10.13 -16.35
CA PRO A 45 13.26 11.00 -17.11
C PRO A 45 12.53 11.65 -18.30
N VAL A 46 11.43 12.33 -18.02
CA VAL A 46 10.63 13.09 -18.97
C VAL A 46 10.63 14.55 -18.53
N GLU A 47 10.96 15.46 -19.44
CA GLU A 47 11.13 16.89 -19.14
C GLU A 47 9.93 17.49 -18.38
N ALA A 48 8.71 17.19 -18.82
CA ALA A 48 7.49 17.67 -18.16
C ALA A 48 7.36 17.16 -16.72
N ALA A 49 7.72 15.89 -16.46
CA ALA A 49 7.67 15.29 -15.12
C ALA A 49 8.75 15.89 -14.20
N GLN A 50 9.98 16.11 -14.73
CA GLN A 50 11.07 16.74 -13.99
C GLN A 50 10.79 18.23 -13.70
N LYS A 51 10.11 18.92 -14.62
CA LYS A 51 9.64 20.29 -14.38
C LYS A 51 8.56 20.34 -13.30
N ALA A 52 7.60 19.42 -13.34
CA ALA A 52 6.57 19.32 -12.31
C ALA A 52 7.18 18.99 -10.93
N LEU A 53 8.19 18.09 -10.89
CA LEU A 53 8.90 17.75 -9.66
C LEU A 53 9.58 18.97 -9.02
N LYS A 54 10.19 19.83 -9.83
CA LYS A 54 10.78 21.09 -9.34
C LYS A 54 9.70 22.02 -8.77
N GLY A 55 8.52 22.10 -9.41
CA GLY A 55 7.39 22.87 -8.90
C GLY A 55 6.92 22.38 -7.53
N VAL A 56 6.80 21.06 -7.36
CA VAL A 56 6.43 20.45 -6.06
C VAL A 56 7.47 20.77 -4.98
N ALA A 57 8.77 20.75 -5.32
CA ALA A 57 9.82 21.12 -4.37
C ALA A 57 9.71 22.58 -3.92
N MET A 58 9.45 23.52 -4.85
CA MET A 58 9.21 24.93 -4.51
C MET A 58 8.04 25.11 -3.56
N GLU A 59 6.91 24.40 -3.78
CA GLU A 59 5.76 24.46 -2.87
C GLU A 59 6.09 23.89 -1.48
N LEU A 60 6.89 22.83 -1.40
CA LEU A 60 7.37 22.29 -0.11
C LEU A 60 8.27 23.30 0.62
N GLU A 61 9.11 24.04 -0.10
CA GLU A 61 9.91 25.14 0.44
C GLU A 61 9.01 26.28 0.96
N ASP A 62 8.01 26.67 0.18
CA ASP A 62 7.04 27.72 0.55
C ASP A 62 6.24 27.37 1.81
N CYS A 63 5.99 26.08 2.06
CA CYS A 63 5.33 25.60 3.29
C CYS A 63 6.19 25.77 4.55
N ALA A 64 7.51 25.95 4.44
CA ALA A 64 8.45 26.13 5.54
C ALA A 64 8.29 25.10 6.69
N PHE A 65 8.08 23.83 6.34
CA PHE A 65 7.89 22.76 7.32
C PHE A 65 9.13 22.59 8.21
N PRO A 66 9.02 22.73 9.54
CA PRO A 66 10.17 22.64 10.44
C PRO A 66 10.80 21.24 10.50
N LEU A 67 10.08 20.21 10.07
CA LEU A 67 10.55 18.82 10.04
C LEU A 67 11.19 18.43 8.70
N LEU A 68 11.09 19.26 7.66
CA LEU A 68 11.71 18.99 6.37
C LEU A 68 13.19 19.36 6.43
N ALA A 69 14.03 18.35 6.67
CA ALA A 69 15.48 18.53 6.81
C ALA A 69 16.23 18.59 5.47
N GLY A 70 15.59 18.21 4.37
CA GLY A 70 16.17 18.28 3.03
C GLY A 70 15.32 17.58 1.98
N MET A 71 15.66 17.84 0.72
CA MET A 71 15.04 17.22 -0.46
C MET A 71 16.11 16.77 -1.44
N VAL A 72 15.88 15.64 -2.11
CA VAL A 72 16.65 15.14 -3.25
C VAL A 72 15.67 14.96 -4.40
N LEU A 73 15.92 15.60 -5.53
CA LEU A 73 15.11 15.50 -6.75
C LEU A 73 15.93 14.76 -7.80
N THR A 74 15.38 13.70 -8.38
CA THR A 74 16.11 12.87 -9.35
C THR A 74 15.20 12.05 -10.24
N ASP A 75 15.73 11.65 -11.39
CA ASP A 75 15.17 10.61 -12.27
C ASP A 75 16.00 9.30 -12.20
N GLU A 76 17.08 9.30 -11.43
CA GLU A 76 17.96 8.14 -11.25
C GLU A 76 17.57 7.34 -9.99
N PRO A 77 17.07 6.09 -10.12
CA PRO A 77 16.64 5.29 -8.97
C PRO A 77 17.73 5.10 -7.91
N LYS A 78 19.00 4.89 -8.33
CA LYS A 78 20.12 4.70 -7.38
C LYS A 78 20.44 5.95 -6.56
N VAL A 79 20.22 7.13 -7.12
CA VAL A 79 20.34 8.40 -6.38
C VAL A 79 19.15 8.56 -5.43
N GLY A 80 17.96 8.27 -5.94
CA GLY A 80 16.71 8.45 -5.20
C GLY A 80 16.53 7.47 -4.03
N PHE A 81 17.01 6.23 -4.14
CA PHE A 81 16.92 5.24 -3.06
C PHE A 81 18.15 5.22 -2.14
N LYS A 82 19.18 6.04 -2.40
CA LYS A 82 20.40 6.01 -1.60
C LYS A 82 20.12 6.27 -0.12
N ASP A 83 20.52 5.32 0.72
CA ASP A 83 20.36 5.37 2.18
C ASP A 83 18.89 5.57 2.65
N ALA A 84 17.89 5.25 1.80
CA ALA A 84 16.48 5.40 2.14
C ALA A 84 16.06 4.38 3.19
N ASN A 85 15.43 4.84 4.29
CA ASN A 85 14.82 3.99 5.31
C ASN A 85 13.41 3.54 4.92
N TRP A 86 12.69 4.37 4.17
CA TRP A 86 11.37 4.04 3.61
C TRP A 86 11.35 4.29 2.12
N CYS A 87 10.97 3.25 1.35
CA CYS A 87 10.82 3.31 -0.09
C CYS A 87 9.34 3.17 -0.44
N LEU A 88 8.69 4.26 -0.82
CA LEU A 88 7.29 4.31 -1.20
C LEU A 88 7.19 4.25 -2.73
N LEU A 89 6.89 3.08 -3.28
CA LEU A 89 6.82 2.84 -4.72
C LEU A 89 5.42 3.16 -5.23
N VAL A 90 5.15 4.45 -5.44
CA VAL A 90 3.82 4.98 -5.81
C VAL A 90 3.64 5.02 -7.32
N GLY A 91 4.69 5.38 -8.07
CA GLY A 91 4.65 5.51 -9.52
C GLY A 91 4.43 4.17 -10.21
N SER A 92 3.45 4.13 -11.11
CA SER A 92 3.20 3.02 -12.00
C SER A 92 2.54 3.51 -13.29
N LYS A 93 2.66 2.73 -14.37
CA LYS A 93 1.95 3.01 -15.63
C LYS A 93 0.46 2.73 -15.44
N PRO A 94 -0.42 3.72 -15.68
CA PRO A 94 -1.86 3.47 -15.62
C PRO A 94 -2.33 2.58 -16.77
N ARG A 95 -3.42 1.86 -16.58
CA ARG A 95 -4.05 1.09 -17.64
C ARG A 95 -4.64 2.04 -18.69
N GLY A 96 -4.13 1.96 -19.92
CA GLY A 96 -4.65 2.71 -21.07
C GLY A 96 -5.91 2.07 -21.67
N PRO A 97 -6.68 2.82 -22.46
CA PRO A 97 -7.79 2.25 -23.23
C PRO A 97 -7.30 1.11 -24.13
N GLY A 98 -7.99 -0.03 -24.12
CA GLY A 98 -7.66 -1.20 -24.94
C GLY A 98 -6.44 -2.01 -24.49
N MET A 99 -5.78 -1.64 -23.40
CA MET A 99 -4.65 -2.41 -22.86
C MET A 99 -5.14 -3.66 -22.12
N GLU A 100 -4.60 -4.82 -22.50
CA GLU A 100 -4.87 -6.06 -21.77
C GLU A 100 -4.19 -6.06 -20.39
N ARG A 101 -4.78 -6.77 -19.41
CA ARG A 101 -4.23 -6.86 -18.05
C ARG A 101 -2.82 -7.45 -18.04
N ALA A 102 -2.58 -8.46 -18.88
CA ALA A 102 -1.27 -9.10 -18.98
C ALA A 102 -0.17 -8.15 -19.48
N ASP A 103 -0.49 -7.26 -20.43
CA ASP A 103 0.46 -6.26 -20.94
C ASP A 103 0.79 -5.22 -19.88
N LEU A 104 -0.22 -4.77 -19.12
CA LEU A 104 -0.02 -3.86 -17.99
C LEU A 104 0.89 -4.47 -16.91
N LEU A 105 0.68 -5.77 -16.58
CA LEU A 105 1.51 -6.50 -15.64
C LEU A 105 2.97 -6.56 -16.10
N LYS A 106 3.23 -6.85 -17.37
CA LYS A 106 4.58 -6.92 -17.92
C LYS A 106 5.26 -5.54 -17.99
N ASP A 107 4.53 -4.52 -18.42
CA ASP A 107 5.05 -3.15 -18.52
C ASP A 107 5.41 -2.59 -17.13
N ASN A 108 4.51 -2.73 -16.16
CA ASN A 108 4.81 -2.33 -14.79
C ASN A 108 5.91 -3.19 -14.19
N GLY A 109 5.92 -4.51 -14.44
CA GLY A 109 6.94 -5.41 -13.94
C GLY A 109 8.37 -4.94 -14.24
N ARG A 110 8.62 -4.41 -15.45
CA ARG A 110 9.93 -3.85 -15.81
C ARG A 110 10.33 -2.65 -14.94
N ILE A 111 9.37 -1.80 -14.59
CA ILE A 111 9.59 -0.66 -13.68
C ILE A 111 10.02 -1.18 -12.31
N PHE A 112 9.28 -2.14 -11.76
CA PHE A 112 9.53 -2.67 -10.42
C PHE A 112 10.78 -3.57 -10.34
N ILE A 113 11.22 -4.19 -11.44
CA ILE A 113 12.53 -4.83 -11.53
C ILE A 113 13.64 -3.79 -11.29
N GLY A 114 13.64 -2.69 -12.04
CA GLY A 114 14.66 -1.65 -11.91
C GLY A 114 14.67 -1.00 -10.52
N GLN A 115 13.49 -0.76 -9.96
CA GLN A 115 13.36 -0.22 -8.61
C GLN A 115 13.85 -1.21 -7.53
N GLY A 116 13.47 -2.49 -7.63
CA GLY A 116 13.91 -3.53 -6.70
C GLY A 116 15.44 -3.71 -6.70
N GLN A 117 16.05 -3.72 -7.88
CA GLN A 117 17.51 -3.78 -8.04
C GLN A 117 18.21 -2.56 -7.44
N ALA A 118 17.70 -1.35 -7.71
CA ALA A 118 18.28 -0.13 -7.15
C ALA A 118 18.17 -0.09 -5.62
N ILE A 119 17.01 -0.49 -5.06
CA ILE A 119 16.81 -0.59 -3.60
C ILE A 119 17.81 -1.59 -3.00
N ASP A 120 17.95 -2.77 -3.60
CA ASP A 120 18.89 -3.78 -3.11
C ASP A 120 20.34 -3.27 -3.06
N GLU A 121 20.72 -2.44 -4.03
CA GLU A 121 22.09 -1.94 -4.13
C GLU A 121 22.38 -0.79 -3.14
N VAL A 122 21.44 0.17 -2.97
CA VAL A 122 21.78 1.47 -2.33
C VAL A 122 20.89 1.88 -1.16
N ALA A 123 19.76 1.23 -0.88
CA ALA A 123 18.90 1.61 0.24
C ALA A 123 19.56 1.26 1.59
N ALA A 124 19.08 1.83 2.68
CA ALA A 124 19.56 1.52 4.02
C ALA A 124 19.31 0.03 4.38
N ASP A 125 20.15 -0.55 5.24
CA ASP A 125 20.02 -1.96 5.65
C ASP A 125 18.69 -2.25 6.38
N ASP A 126 18.11 -1.23 7.01
CA ASP A 126 16.82 -1.29 7.69
C ASP A 126 15.65 -0.89 6.79
N ALA A 127 15.88 -0.67 5.50
CA ALA A 127 14.86 -0.17 4.57
C ALA A 127 13.56 -0.98 4.63
N ARG A 128 12.43 -0.28 4.52
CA ARG A 128 11.07 -0.82 4.39
C ARG A 128 10.48 -0.36 3.08
N ILE A 129 9.93 -1.29 2.34
CA ILE A 129 9.43 -1.05 0.99
C ILE A 129 7.91 -1.22 0.99
N CYS A 130 7.19 -0.17 0.60
CA CYS A 130 5.75 -0.18 0.43
C CYS A 130 5.40 0.07 -1.04
N VAL A 131 4.84 -0.93 -1.69
CA VAL A 131 4.37 -0.83 -3.07
C VAL A 131 2.92 -0.36 -3.09
N VAL A 132 2.69 0.76 -3.77
CA VAL A 132 1.38 1.41 -3.93
C VAL A 132 0.92 1.35 -5.37
N GLY A 133 1.87 1.42 -6.31
CA GLY A 133 1.60 1.38 -7.74
C GLY A 133 0.98 0.05 -8.19
N ASN A 134 -0.16 0.14 -8.87
CA ASN A 134 -0.97 -1.02 -9.26
C ASN A 134 -0.45 -1.77 -10.50
N PRO A 135 -0.63 -3.11 -10.54
CA PRO A 135 -1.17 -4.02 -9.51
C PRO A 135 -0.19 -4.22 -8.34
N CYS A 136 -0.50 -3.64 -7.17
CA CYS A 136 0.50 -3.47 -6.11
C CYS A 136 0.99 -4.80 -5.50
N ASN A 137 0.13 -5.82 -5.34
CA ASN A 137 0.53 -7.13 -4.82
C ASN A 137 1.57 -7.79 -5.75
N THR A 138 1.29 -7.86 -7.04
CA THR A 138 2.17 -8.46 -8.05
C THR A 138 3.42 -7.63 -8.28
N ASN A 139 3.32 -6.31 -8.32
CA ASN A 139 4.48 -5.43 -8.41
C ASN A 139 5.41 -5.55 -7.20
N CYS A 140 4.84 -5.76 -6.00
CA CYS A 140 5.60 -6.01 -4.78
C CYS A 140 6.40 -7.33 -4.88
N MET A 141 5.75 -8.41 -5.35
CA MET A 141 6.40 -9.69 -5.59
C MET A 141 7.56 -9.56 -6.58
N ILE A 142 7.37 -8.81 -7.67
CA ILE A 142 8.41 -8.57 -8.67
C ILE A 142 9.59 -7.80 -8.05
N ALA A 143 9.32 -6.72 -7.33
CA ALA A 143 10.38 -5.93 -6.68
C ALA A 143 11.15 -6.75 -5.64
N ALA A 144 10.45 -7.51 -4.80
CA ALA A 144 11.05 -8.38 -3.79
C ALA A 144 11.93 -9.47 -4.40
N ALA A 145 11.55 -10.02 -5.57
CA ALA A 145 12.32 -11.03 -6.27
C ALA A 145 13.70 -10.54 -6.74
N GLN A 146 13.88 -9.22 -6.88
CA GLN A 146 15.16 -8.63 -7.31
C GLN A 146 16.13 -8.40 -6.15
N SER A 147 15.67 -8.48 -4.91
CA SER A 147 16.50 -8.19 -3.74
C SER A 147 17.13 -9.44 -3.16
N LYS A 148 18.42 -9.35 -2.83
CA LYS A 148 19.18 -10.35 -2.11
C LYS A 148 19.54 -9.90 -0.69
N ARG A 149 19.64 -8.58 -0.50
CA ARG A 149 20.03 -7.94 0.76
C ARG A 149 18.84 -7.73 1.69
N HIS A 150 17.67 -7.45 1.11
CA HIS A 150 16.44 -7.27 1.86
C HIS A 150 15.53 -8.50 1.67
N GLY A 151 15.17 -9.16 2.76
CA GLY A 151 14.27 -10.31 2.75
C GLY A 151 12.82 -9.94 2.35
N PRO A 152 11.98 -10.94 2.01
CA PRO A 152 10.60 -10.70 1.58
C PRO A 152 9.76 -9.97 2.62
N GLU A 153 10.09 -10.08 3.91
CA GLU A 153 9.42 -9.37 5.01
C GLU A 153 9.65 -7.85 5.00
N ARG A 154 10.59 -7.37 4.19
CA ARG A 154 10.83 -5.93 3.99
C ARG A 154 9.93 -5.32 2.92
N PHE A 155 9.37 -6.16 2.05
CA PHE A 155 8.54 -5.76 0.92
C PHE A 155 7.07 -6.00 1.24
N THR A 156 6.28 -4.96 1.15
CA THR A 156 4.85 -4.99 1.43
C THR A 156 4.08 -4.23 0.36
N ALA A 157 2.78 -4.51 0.20
CA ALA A 157 1.92 -3.73 -0.68
C ALA A 157 0.72 -3.15 0.07
N MET A 158 0.21 -2.03 -0.42
CA MET A 158 -0.78 -1.24 0.28
C MET A 158 -2.22 -1.71 0.00
N VAL A 159 -2.85 -2.36 0.99
CA VAL A 159 -4.29 -2.62 1.06
C VAL A 159 -4.97 -1.79 2.16
N ARG A 160 -4.25 -0.84 2.77
CA ARG A 160 -4.76 0.02 3.84
C ARG A 160 -5.91 0.92 3.37
N LEU A 161 -5.85 1.40 2.11
CA LEU A 161 -6.94 2.19 1.55
C LEU A 161 -8.25 1.41 1.52
N ASP A 162 -8.20 0.12 1.21
CA ASP A 162 -9.37 -0.74 1.16
C ASP A 162 -9.93 -0.98 2.57
N GLN A 163 -9.05 -1.14 3.56
CA GLN A 163 -9.45 -1.22 4.97
C GLN A 163 -10.14 0.08 5.42
N ASN A 164 -9.59 1.24 5.10
CA ASN A 164 -10.20 2.53 5.43
C ASN A 164 -11.57 2.70 4.77
N ARG A 165 -11.72 2.26 3.51
CA ARG A 165 -13.02 2.23 2.79
C ARG A 165 -14.03 1.33 3.49
N ALA A 166 -13.62 0.11 3.83
CA ALA A 166 -14.47 -0.85 4.51
C ALA A 166 -14.95 -0.34 5.87
N HIS A 167 -14.05 0.23 6.68
CA HIS A 167 -14.41 0.88 7.95
C HIS A 167 -15.43 2.00 7.76
N SER A 168 -15.22 2.89 6.80
CA SER A 168 -16.10 4.02 6.54
C SER A 168 -17.49 3.58 6.07
N ILE A 169 -17.55 2.60 5.16
CA ILE A 169 -18.82 2.14 4.57
C ILE A 169 -19.67 1.40 5.60
N ILE A 170 -19.07 0.50 6.38
CA ILE A 170 -19.81 -0.27 7.40
C ILE A 170 -20.25 0.62 8.57
N ALA A 171 -19.39 1.56 8.98
CA ALA A 171 -19.74 2.55 10.01
C ALA A 171 -20.95 3.41 9.60
N ALA A 172 -20.96 3.90 8.35
CA ALA A 172 -22.07 4.69 7.80
C ALA A 172 -23.38 3.89 7.78
N LYS A 173 -23.36 2.60 7.37
CA LYS A 173 -24.55 1.73 7.39
C LYS A 173 -25.07 1.50 8.80
N ALA A 174 -24.16 1.35 9.76
CA ALA A 174 -24.49 1.13 11.16
C ALA A 174 -24.88 2.41 11.93
N GLY A 175 -24.73 3.60 11.34
CA GLY A 175 -24.90 4.86 12.04
C GLY A 175 -23.90 5.08 13.18
N ALA A 176 -22.70 4.50 13.07
CA ALA A 176 -21.65 4.52 14.09
C ALA A 176 -20.46 5.41 13.65
N ALA A 177 -19.61 5.78 14.60
CA ALA A 177 -18.36 6.45 14.27
C ALA A 177 -17.33 5.42 13.69
N VAL A 178 -16.53 5.85 12.72
CA VAL A 178 -15.49 4.99 12.12
C VAL A 178 -14.54 4.42 13.19
N ALA A 179 -14.26 5.18 14.24
CA ALA A 179 -13.39 4.75 15.34
C ALA A 179 -13.96 3.61 16.18
N GLU A 180 -15.26 3.32 16.10
CA GLU A 180 -15.91 2.21 16.79
C GLU A 180 -15.78 0.89 16.03
N VAL A 181 -15.43 0.93 14.73
CA VAL A 181 -15.18 -0.28 13.92
C VAL A 181 -13.80 -0.83 14.26
N LYS A 182 -13.78 -2.08 14.71
CA LYS A 182 -12.55 -2.83 15.04
C LYS A 182 -12.54 -4.17 14.32
N ASP A 183 -11.35 -4.74 14.20
CA ASP A 183 -11.11 -6.11 13.69
C ASP A 183 -11.71 -6.39 12.30
N LEU A 184 -11.87 -5.34 11.49
CA LEU A 184 -12.22 -5.44 10.09
C LEU A 184 -10.95 -5.37 9.25
N TYR A 185 -10.60 -6.47 8.60
CA TYR A 185 -9.36 -6.61 7.84
C TYR A 185 -9.63 -6.96 6.37
N ILE A 186 -8.66 -6.64 5.52
CA ILE A 186 -8.68 -6.96 4.09
C ILE A 186 -7.79 -8.15 3.84
N TYR A 187 -8.32 -9.13 3.14
CA TYR A 187 -7.59 -10.32 2.69
C TYR A 187 -7.48 -10.36 1.17
N GLY A 188 -6.33 -10.87 0.68
CA GLY A 188 -6.10 -11.17 -0.73
C GLY A 188 -5.54 -10.02 -1.57
N ASN A 189 -5.99 -9.94 -2.82
CA ASN A 189 -5.50 -9.01 -3.83
C ASN A 189 -6.13 -7.62 -3.68
N HIS A 190 -5.39 -6.56 -4.00
CA HIS A 190 -5.95 -5.21 -4.17
C HIS A 190 -6.75 -5.13 -5.48
N SER A 191 -7.89 -5.80 -5.52
CA SER A 191 -8.78 -5.93 -6.69
C SER A 191 -10.22 -6.14 -6.22
N PRO A 192 -11.22 -6.22 -7.13
CA PRO A 192 -12.60 -6.55 -6.76
C PRO A 192 -12.79 -7.93 -6.11
N THR A 193 -11.77 -8.81 -6.15
CA THR A 193 -11.82 -10.11 -5.48
C THR A 193 -11.42 -10.05 -4.00
N MET A 194 -10.90 -8.91 -3.51
CA MET A 194 -10.55 -8.75 -2.09
C MET A 194 -11.70 -9.15 -1.17
N PHE A 195 -11.34 -9.68 -0.01
CA PHE A 195 -12.31 -9.95 1.03
C PHE A 195 -12.14 -8.96 2.18
N ALA A 196 -13.13 -8.07 2.35
CA ALA A 196 -13.24 -7.21 3.53
C ALA A 196 -13.98 -7.99 4.61
N ASP A 197 -13.25 -8.58 5.53
CA ASP A 197 -13.78 -9.50 6.53
C ASP A 197 -14.62 -8.77 7.59
N TYR A 198 -15.92 -8.80 7.39
CA TYR A 198 -16.90 -8.28 8.33
C TYR A 198 -17.28 -9.32 9.40
N THR A 199 -16.89 -10.59 9.24
CA THR A 199 -17.33 -11.69 10.11
C THR A 199 -16.66 -11.63 11.47
N HIS A 200 -15.44 -11.11 11.54
CA HIS A 200 -14.70 -10.87 12.78
C HIS A 200 -14.80 -9.42 13.26
N ALA A 201 -15.34 -8.54 12.41
CA ALA A 201 -15.44 -7.12 12.74
C ALA A 201 -16.37 -6.85 13.90
N THR A 202 -16.04 -5.83 14.71
CA THR A 202 -16.92 -5.33 15.77
C THR A 202 -17.21 -3.84 15.58
N ILE A 203 -18.39 -3.40 16.04
CA ILE A 203 -18.80 -2.00 16.09
C ILE A 203 -19.29 -1.71 17.52
N GLY A 204 -18.61 -0.81 18.21
CA GLY A 204 -18.89 -0.54 19.62
C GLY A 204 -18.78 -1.77 20.54
N GLY A 205 -17.90 -2.71 20.20
CA GLY A 205 -17.67 -3.95 20.95
C GLY A 205 -18.70 -5.08 20.70
N ARG A 206 -19.65 -4.87 19.75
CA ARG A 206 -20.63 -5.90 19.33
C ARG A 206 -20.26 -6.41 17.93
N ALA A 207 -20.60 -7.66 17.61
CA ALA A 207 -20.37 -8.18 16.26
C ALA A 207 -20.97 -7.26 15.18
N ALA A 208 -20.17 -6.88 14.18
CA ALA A 208 -20.59 -5.93 13.15
C ALA A 208 -21.82 -6.42 12.36
N ALA A 209 -21.90 -7.73 12.11
CA ALA A 209 -23.03 -8.35 11.44
C ALA A 209 -24.35 -8.17 12.22
N ASP A 210 -24.30 -8.25 13.56
CA ASP A 210 -25.47 -8.04 14.43
C ASP A 210 -25.87 -6.57 14.50
N VAL A 211 -24.89 -5.65 14.53
CA VAL A 211 -25.16 -4.20 14.58
C VAL A 211 -25.77 -3.73 13.27
N VAL A 212 -25.25 -4.21 12.13
CA VAL A 212 -25.80 -3.90 10.80
C VAL A 212 -27.17 -4.56 10.62
N GLY A 213 -27.37 -5.78 11.14
CA GLY A 213 -28.66 -6.49 11.12
C GLY A 213 -29.15 -6.89 9.71
N ASP A 214 -28.29 -6.80 8.70
CA ASP A 214 -28.62 -7.03 7.30
C ASP A 214 -27.46 -7.79 6.61
N ARG A 215 -27.48 -9.11 6.77
CA ARG A 215 -26.45 -9.99 6.19
C ARG A 215 -26.46 -9.95 4.66
N ALA A 216 -27.63 -9.86 4.05
CA ALA A 216 -27.73 -9.77 2.60
C ALA A 216 -27.01 -8.53 2.08
N TRP A 217 -27.19 -7.38 2.73
CA TRP A 217 -26.46 -6.15 2.39
C TRP A 217 -24.95 -6.32 2.55
N LEU A 218 -24.48 -6.96 3.62
CA LEU A 218 -23.05 -7.21 3.83
C LEU A 218 -22.44 -8.01 2.67
N GLU A 219 -23.14 -9.02 2.16
CA GLU A 219 -22.64 -9.91 1.10
C GLU A 219 -22.82 -9.33 -0.31
N THR A 220 -23.95 -8.64 -0.58
CA THR A 220 -24.34 -8.21 -1.95
C THR A 220 -24.05 -6.76 -2.26
N GLU A 221 -23.88 -5.91 -1.24
CA GLU A 221 -23.64 -4.46 -1.39
C GLU A 221 -22.30 -4.04 -0.80
N PHE A 222 -22.04 -4.37 0.48
CA PHE A 222 -20.83 -3.94 1.17
C PHE A 222 -19.55 -4.46 0.48
N LEU A 223 -19.42 -5.77 0.30
CA LEU A 223 -18.23 -6.35 -0.32
C LEU A 223 -17.97 -5.82 -1.74
N PRO A 224 -18.96 -5.82 -2.66
CA PRO A 224 -18.76 -5.24 -3.99
C PRO A 224 -18.46 -3.74 -3.97
N THR A 225 -19.06 -2.99 -3.05
CA THR A 225 -18.82 -1.54 -2.93
C THR A 225 -17.39 -1.25 -2.48
N VAL A 226 -16.86 -1.99 -1.51
CA VAL A 226 -15.46 -1.85 -1.07
C VAL A 226 -14.52 -2.15 -2.24
N GLY A 227 -14.67 -3.29 -2.91
CA GLY A 227 -13.84 -3.71 -4.01
C GLY A 227 -13.94 -2.82 -5.26
N GLY A 228 -15.14 -2.27 -5.53
CA GLY A 228 -15.41 -1.41 -6.68
C GLY A 228 -15.16 0.08 -6.46
N ARG A 229 -14.86 0.52 -5.23
CA ARG A 229 -14.78 1.95 -4.86
C ARG A 229 -13.78 2.74 -5.71
N GLY A 230 -12.65 2.15 -6.06
CA GLY A 230 -11.65 2.81 -6.90
C GLY A 230 -12.20 3.18 -8.27
N GLY A 231 -12.93 2.26 -8.92
CA GLY A 231 -13.61 2.50 -10.18
C GLY A 231 -14.72 3.55 -10.08
N ALA A 232 -15.51 3.52 -9.01
CA ALA A 232 -16.56 4.53 -8.76
C ALA A 232 -15.98 5.95 -8.61
N ILE A 233 -14.84 6.10 -7.91
CA ILE A 233 -14.16 7.39 -7.78
C ILE A 233 -13.62 7.87 -9.13
N LEU A 234 -13.01 6.97 -9.90
CA LEU A 234 -12.51 7.29 -11.24
C LEU A 234 -13.65 7.76 -12.16
N ALA A 235 -14.79 7.06 -12.14
CA ALA A 235 -15.96 7.45 -12.93
C ALA A 235 -16.53 8.82 -12.51
N ALA A 236 -16.56 9.12 -11.21
CA ALA A 236 -17.11 10.37 -10.68
C ALA A 236 -16.16 11.57 -10.85
N ARG A 237 -14.84 11.38 -10.66
CA ARG A 237 -13.83 12.47 -10.67
C ARG A 237 -13.09 12.63 -11.99
N GLY A 238 -13.14 11.63 -12.88
CA GLY A 238 -12.27 11.54 -14.05
C GLY A 238 -10.79 11.24 -13.70
N GLN A 239 -10.48 11.02 -12.44
CA GLN A 239 -9.13 10.72 -11.92
C GLN A 239 -9.20 9.69 -10.80
N SER A 240 -8.15 8.90 -10.65
CA SER A 240 -8.00 7.92 -9.58
C SER A 240 -7.93 8.58 -8.19
N SER A 241 -8.13 7.79 -7.15
CA SER A 241 -7.96 8.24 -5.76
C SER A 241 -6.57 8.81 -5.54
N ALA A 242 -6.49 10.01 -4.99
CA ALA A 242 -5.22 10.68 -4.67
C ALA A 242 -5.12 10.97 -3.17
N GLY A 243 -5.95 11.87 -2.64
CA GLY A 243 -5.91 12.25 -1.23
C GLY A 243 -6.14 11.09 -0.28
N SER A 244 -7.11 10.20 -0.58
CA SER A 244 -7.36 9.01 0.25
C SER A 244 -6.25 7.96 0.13
N ALA A 245 -5.60 7.84 -1.04
CA ALA A 245 -4.44 6.96 -1.20
C ALA A 245 -3.24 7.50 -0.40
N ALA A 246 -2.95 8.81 -0.49
CA ALA A 246 -1.94 9.46 0.33
C ALA A 246 -2.21 9.29 1.83
N GLY A 247 -3.49 9.50 2.27
CA GLY A 247 -3.90 9.24 3.64
C GLY A 247 -3.62 7.81 4.09
N ALA A 248 -3.94 6.84 3.24
CA ALA A 248 -3.69 5.42 3.53
C ALA A 248 -2.19 5.09 3.64
N ILE A 249 -1.33 5.72 2.83
CA ILE A 249 0.14 5.58 2.95
C ILE A 249 0.62 6.11 4.31
N ILE A 250 0.13 7.28 4.72
CA ILE A 250 0.46 7.87 6.03
C ILE A 250 0.01 6.94 7.17
N ASP A 251 -1.25 6.50 7.14
CA ASP A 251 -1.80 5.58 8.15
C ASP A 251 -1.03 4.26 8.20
N TYR A 252 -0.69 3.71 7.04
CA TYR A 252 0.07 2.47 6.90
C TYR A 252 1.44 2.57 7.60
N VAL A 253 2.25 3.58 7.26
CA VAL A 253 3.59 3.73 7.85
C VAL A 253 3.49 4.04 9.34
N ARG A 254 2.59 4.95 9.73
CA ARG A 254 2.38 5.31 11.15
C ARG A 254 1.99 4.10 11.99
N ASP A 255 1.04 3.29 11.52
CA ASP A 255 0.60 2.11 12.27
C ASP A 255 1.68 1.02 12.28
N LEU A 256 2.45 0.86 11.20
CA LEU A 256 3.55 -0.10 11.15
C LEU A 256 4.75 0.30 12.01
N THR A 257 4.92 1.59 12.28
CA THR A 257 5.95 2.10 13.21
C THR A 257 5.48 2.14 14.66
N THR A 258 4.17 1.97 14.93
CA THR A 258 3.58 1.99 16.26
C THR A 258 3.40 0.56 16.79
N PRO A 259 4.16 0.10 17.82
CA PRO A 259 4.03 -1.26 18.34
C PRO A 259 2.61 -1.61 18.78
N GLY A 260 2.18 -2.83 18.51
CA GLY A 260 0.89 -3.38 18.92
C GLY A 260 -0.30 -3.01 18.02
N LYS A 261 -0.14 -2.11 17.06
CA LYS A 261 -1.19 -1.79 16.08
C LYS A 261 -1.42 -2.98 15.14
N VAL A 262 -2.70 -3.32 14.95
CA VAL A 262 -3.11 -4.35 13.97
C VAL A 262 -3.82 -3.68 12.81
N HIS A 263 -3.38 -3.99 11.59
CA HIS A 263 -3.94 -3.43 10.37
C HIS A 263 -3.66 -4.35 9.17
N SER A 264 -4.31 -4.09 8.03
CA SER A 264 -4.12 -4.89 6.83
C SER A 264 -2.98 -4.35 5.98
N ILE A 265 -2.05 -5.23 5.63
CA ILE A 265 -1.06 -5.01 4.57
C ILE A 265 -0.93 -6.27 3.72
N ALA A 266 -0.50 -6.13 2.46
CA ALA A 266 -0.16 -7.29 1.66
C ALA A 266 1.30 -7.67 1.91
N VAL A 267 1.51 -8.91 2.32
CA VAL A 267 2.81 -9.49 2.70
C VAL A 267 3.01 -10.82 1.98
N SER A 268 4.24 -11.33 1.98
CA SER A 268 4.54 -12.70 1.54
C SER A 268 3.64 -13.68 2.29
N SER A 269 2.88 -14.50 1.55
CA SER A 269 1.82 -15.34 2.14
C SER A 269 2.38 -16.48 2.99
N GLU A 270 3.45 -17.12 2.54
CA GLU A 270 4.06 -18.29 3.19
C GLU A 270 3.04 -19.37 3.56
N GLY A 271 2.00 -19.54 2.74
CA GLY A 271 0.93 -20.52 2.96
C GLY A 271 -0.15 -20.09 3.98
N ARG A 272 0.01 -18.94 4.65
CA ARG A 272 -0.93 -18.47 5.68
C ARG A 272 -2.32 -18.22 5.11
N TYR A 273 -3.35 -18.48 5.90
CA TYR A 273 -4.77 -18.35 5.50
C TYR A 273 -5.14 -19.17 4.24
N GLY A 274 -4.33 -20.16 3.84
CA GLY A 274 -4.55 -20.97 2.65
C GLY A 274 -4.15 -20.30 1.34
N PHE A 275 -3.48 -19.15 1.39
CA PHE A 275 -2.87 -18.54 0.21
C PHE A 275 -1.68 -19.37 -0.29
N ALA A 276 -1.53 -19.45 -1.61
CA ALA A 276 -0.38 -20.11 -2.21
C ALA A 276 0.95 -19.43 -1.79
N GLU A 277 2.01 -20.22 -1.65
CA GLU A 277 3.34 -19.68 -1.44
C GLU A 277 3.83 -18.85 -2.63
N GLY A 278 4.71 -17.90 -2.37
CA GLY A 278 5.33 -17.06 -3.41
C GLY A 278 4.40 -16.00 -4.00
N ILE A 279 3.32 -15.64 -3.31
CA ILE A 279 2.48 -14.49 -3.65
C ILE A 279 2.45 -13.50 -2.48
N TRP A 280 2.11 -12.24 -2.76
CA TRP A 280 1.84 -11.21 -1.75
C TRP A 280 0.33 -11.03 -1.62
N ALA A 281 -0.21 -11.32 -0.43
CA ALA A 281 -1.64 -11.26 -0.15
C ALA A 281 -1.92 -10.33 1.04
N GLY A 282 -2.99 -9.55 0.96
CA GLY A 282 -3.51 -8.79 2.09
C GLY A 282 -3.88 -9.72 3.24
N MET A 283 -3.45 -9.38 4.45
CA MET A 283 -3.82 -10.06 5.68
C MET A 283 -3.54 -9.17 6.89
N PRO A 284 -4.15 -9.44 8.07
CA PRO A 284 -3.89 -8.67 9.27
C PRO A 284 -2.46 -8.91 9.76
N VAL A 285 -1.77 -7.82 10.09
CA VAL A 285 -0.46 -7.87 10.74
C VAL A 285 -0.46 -7.04 12.01
N ARG A 286 0.32 -7.46 12.99
CA ARG A 286 0.61 -6.69 14.20
C ARG A 286 1.97 -6.06 14.09
N SER A 287 2.04 -4.74 14.20
CA SER A 287 3.32 -4.04 14.25
C SER A 287 4.10 -4.41 15.51
N THR A 288 5.40 -4.70 15.33
CA THR A 288 6.37 -4.83 16.43
C THR A 288 7.21 -3.57 16.62
N GLY A 289 6.96 -2.54 15.80
CA GLY A 289 7.67 -1.26 15.80
C GLY A 289 8.78 -1.19 14.74
N GLY A 290 9.22 0.04 14.43
CA GLY A 290 10.30 0.25 13.45
C GLY A 290 10.02 -0.29 12.05
N GLY A 291 8.75 -0.45 11.68
CA GLY A 291 8.34 -1.03 10.39
C GLY A 291 8.39 -2.56 10.34
N ALA A 292 8.65 -3.24 11.46
CA ALA A 292 8.57 -4.70 11.55
C ALA A 292 7.16 -5.15 11.98
N TYR A 293 6.80 -6.38 11.63
CA TYR A 293 5.46 -6.93 11.90
C TYR A 293 5.48 -8.45 12.07
N GLU A 294 4.38 -8.93 12.64
CA GLU A 294 4.01 -10.34 12.69
C GLU A 294 2.63 -10.51 12.04
N VAL A 295 2.42 -11.59 11.29
CA VAL A 295 1.08 -11.91 10.75
C VAL A 295 0.20 -12.41 11.89
N VAL A 296 -1.02 -11.89 11.97
CA VAL A 296 -2.01 -12.32 12.96
C VAL A 296 -2.79 -13.49 12.39
N GLU A 297 -2.61 -14.68 12.93
CA GLU A 297 -3.23 -15.92 12.44
C GLU A 297 -4.40 -16.43 13.35
N THR A 298 -4.91 -15.56 14.23
CA THR A 298 -5.93 -15.95 15.21
C THR A 298 -7.36 -15.94 14.69
N PHE A 299 -7.60 -15.41 13.49
CA PHE A 299 -8.93 -15.33 12.90
C PHE A 299 -9.29 -16.63 12.17
N ALA A 300 -10.22 -17.40 12.74
CA ALA A 300 -10.70 -18.64 12.13
C ALA A 300 -11.69 -18.35 11.01
N MET A 301 -11.38 -18.79 9.79
CA MET A 301 -12.22 -18.57 8.62
C MET A 301 -13.34 -19.62 8.54
N ASP A 302 -14.60 -19.15 8.47
CA ASP A 302 -15.74 -20.00 8.12
C ASP A 302 -15.74 -20.38 6.64
N ASP A 303 -16.69 -21.20 6.21
CA ASP A 303 -16.74 -21.67 4.82
C ASP A 303 -17.01 -20.54 3.83
N PHE A 304 -17.77 -19.50 4.22
CA PHE A 304 -17.99 -18.32 3.41
C PHE A 304 -16.68 -17.55 3.20
N ALA A 305 -15.96 -17.23 4.28
CA ALA A 305 -14.68 -16.55 4.21
C ALA A 305 -13.66 -17.36 3.41
N LYS A 306 -13.57 -18.69 3.62
CA LYS A 306 -12.69 -19.56 2.83
C LYS A 306 -12.99 -19.50 1.34
N SER A 307 -14.28 -19.45 0.95
CA SER A 307 -14.67 -19.33 -0.46
C SER A 307 -14.19 -18.01 -1.09
N LYS A 308 -14.23 -16.90 -0.31
CA LYS A 308 -13.73 -15.59 -0.73
C LYS A 308 -12.22 -15.58 -0.85
N LEU A 309 -11.52 -16.16 0.13
CA LEU A 309 -10.06 -16.29 0.08
C LEU A 309 -9.60 -17.14 -1.08
N ALA A 310 -10.26 -18.25 -1.37
CA ALA A 310 -9.94 -19.10 -2.52
C ALA A 310 -10.01 -18.31 -3.84
N LYS A 311 -11.07 -17.51 -4.04
CA LYS A 311 -11.25 -16.71 -5.26
C LYS A 311 -10.14 -15.67 -5.46
N THR A 312 -9.77 -14.94 -4.40
CA THR A 312 -8.70 -13.94 -4.50
C THR A 312 -7.32 -14.57 -4.61
N ASN A 313 -7.12 -15.77 -4.01
CA ASN A 313 -5.92 -16.56 -4.17
C ASN A 313 -5.73 -17.02 -5.63
N GLU A 314 -6.79 -17.53 -6.28
CA GLU A 314 -6.75 -17.91 -7.69
C GLU A 314 -6.32 -16.74 -8.58
N GLU A 315 -6.81 -15.52 -8.33
CA GLU A 315 -6.41 -14.33 -9.08
C GLU A 315 -4.92 -14.02 -8.88
N LEU A 316 -4.44 -14.03 -7.63
CA LEU A 316 -3.03 -13.76 -7.32
C LEU A 316 -2.08 -14.80 -7.92
N VAL A 317 -2.46 -16.08 -7.91
CA VAL A 317 -1.72 -17.17 -8.56
C VAL A 317 -1.65 -16.95 -10.06
N ALA A 318 -2.77 -16.60 -10.70
CA ALA A 318 -2.81 -16.32 -12.14
C ALA A 318 -1.94 -15.09 -12.51
N GLU A 319 -1.93 -14.05 -11.67
CA GLU A 319 -1.05 -12.89 -11.85
C GLU A 319 0.43 -13.29 -11.71
N ARG A 320 0.79 -14.05 -10.67
CA ARG A 320 2.15 -14.59 -10.48
C ARG A 320 2.61 -15.38 -11.71
N ASP A 321 1.77 -16.28 -12.19
CA ASP A 321 2.10 -17.15 -13.32
C ASP A 321 2.26 -16.35 -14.63
N THR A 322 1.54 -15.24 -14.78
CA THR A 322 1.70 -14.31 -15.92
C THR A 322 3.07 -13.61 -15.90
N VAL A 323 3.62 -13.34 -14.72
CA VAL A 323 4.90 -12.60 -14.55
C VAL A 323 6.05 -13.49 -14.10
N LYS A 324 5.91 -14.82 -14.16
CA LYS A 324 6.93 -15.77 -13.69
C LYS A 324 8.33 -15.53 -14.26
N GLU A 325 8.41 -15.07 -15.51
CA GLU A 325 9.69 -14.76 -16.16
C GLU A 325 10.38 -13.52 -15.54
N LEU A 326 9.61 -12.62 -14.89
CA LEU A 326 10.12 -11.40 -14.27
C LEU A 326 10.59 -11.63 -12.82
N ILE A 327 10.10 -12.68 -12.17
CA ILE A 327 10.47 -13.04 -10.79
C ILE A 327 11.63 -14.06 -10.73
N GLY A 328 11.99 -14.65 -11.85
CA GLY A 328 13.02 -15.70 -11.89
C GLY A 328 12.58 -17.01 -11.21
N SER A 329 13.34 -18.07 -11.40
CA SER A 329 13.20 -19.28 -10.59
C SER A 329 14.01 -19.09 -9.31
N ARG A 330 13.34 -18.82 -8.19
CA ARG A 330 13.94 -18.96 -6.86
C ARG A 330 13.93 -20.42 -6.44
#